data_227f9cce6991f5edc46ee728cd2b2ec9
#
_entry.id   227f9cce6991f5edc46ee728cd2b2ec9
#
_cell.length_a   1.000
_cell.length_b   1.000
_cell.length_c   1.000
_cell.angle_alpha   90.00
_cell.angle_beta   90.00
_cell.angle_gamma   90.00
#
_symmetry.space_group_name_H-M   'P 1'
#
loop_
_entity.id
_entity.type
_entity.pdbx_description
1 polymer ?
#
loop_
_entity_poly.entity_id
_entity_poly.type
_entity_poly.pdbx_seq_one_letter_code
_entity_poly.pdbx_strand_id
1 'polypeptide(L)'
;KKIAGLQQQITICRKRLEDGQTAYHREASRLESLQNLAERYDGYGGSIRKVMERKNQEQGICGVVADLIQTEKTYETAIETALGGSIQNVVTEDEETAKRLIQYLKQNRFGRVTFLPLTAVRNVQEFKNLQALKEPGVIGLAHTLVQTDARYRNIMAQLLGRTLVVDQIDHAIALQRKYHHM
;
A
#
# COMPACT_ATOMS: atom_id res chain seq x y z
N LYS A 1 61.03 15.63 12.74
CA LYS A 1 60.16 16.28 11.73
C LYS A 1 59.47 15.26 10.76
N LYS A 2 60.17 14.23 10.22
CA LYS A 2 59.56 13.25 9.29
C LYS A 2 58.44 12.40 9.92
N ILE A 3 58.60 11.95 11.18
CA ILE A 3 57.62 11.11 11.89
C ILE A 3 56.30 11.88 12.11
N ALA A 4 56.35 13.13 12.52
CA ALA A 4 55.15 13.95 12.74
C ALA A 4 54.36 14.16 11.40
N GLY A 5 55.06 14.38 10.30
CA GLY A 5 54.44 14.49 8.98
C GLY A 5 53.73 13.19 8.52
N LEU A 6 54.35 12.02 8.75
CA LEU A 6 53.79 10.74 8.45
C LEU A 6 52.55 10.43 9.32
N GLN A 7 52.60 10.75 10.59
CA GLN A 7 51.47 10.60 11.50
C GLN A 7 50.29 11.46 11.08
N GLN A 8 50.52 12.69 10.63
CA GLN A 8 49.48 13.56 10.11
C GLN A 8 48.86 13.01 8.81
N GLN A 9 49.67 12.49 7.91
CA GLN A 9 49.17 11.83 6.67
C GLN A 9 48.32 10.60 6.98
N ILE A 10 48.74 9.76 7.94
CA ILE A 10 47.96 8.57 8.35
C ILE A 10 46.60 9.01 8.93
N THR A 11 46.58 10.06 9.76
CA THR A 11 45.32 10.57 10.32
C THR A 11 44.36 11.09 9.24
N ILE A 12 44.88 11.81 8.27
CA ILE A 12 44.08 12.29 7.13
C ILE A 12 43.54 11.13 6.29
N CYS A 13 44.40 10.13 5.98
CA CYS A 13 43.98 8.98 5.21
C CYS A 13 42.93 8.13 5.94
N ARG A 14 43.09 7.94 7.28
CA ARG A 14 42.08 7.24 8.08
C ARG A 14 40.74 7.96 8.04
N LYS A 15 40.72 9.26 8.24
CA LYS A 15 39.49 10.05 8.16
C LYS A 15 38.83 9.95 6.81
N ARG A 16 39.59 10.05 5.73
CA ARG A 16 39.04 9.89 4.36
C ARG A 16 38.47 8.48 4.14
N LEU A 17 39.10 7.46 4.70
CA LEU A 17 38.62 6.10 4.62
C LEU A 17 37.30 5.93 5.37
N GLU A 18 37.20 6.44 6.60
CA GLU A 18 35.96 6.42 7.40
C GLU A 18 34.83 7.17 6.72
N ASP A 19 35.09 8.37 6.19
CA ASP A 19 34.11 9.17 5.45
C ASP A 19 33.63 8.42 4.18
N GLY A 20 34.57 7.81 3.45
CA GLY A 20 34.28 7.00 2.27
C GLY A 20 33.47 5.75 2.57
N GLN A 21 33.82 5.03 3.63
CA GLN A 21 33.06 3.85 4.09
C GLN A 21 31.63 4.23 4.51
N THR A 22 31.48 5.33 5.25
CA THR A 22 30.16 5.82 5.67
C THR A 22 29.30 6.20 4.46
N ALA A 23 29.88 6.91 3.49
CA ALA A 23 29.19 7.26 2.26
C ALA A 23 28.80 5.99 1.46
N TYR A 24 29.71 5.02 1.33
CA TYR A 24 29.44 3.76 0.65
C TYR A 24 28.30 2.98 1.29
N HIS A 25 28.32 2.80 2.61
CA HIS A 25 27.25 2.08 3.31
C HIS A 25 25.89 2.75 3.18
N ARG A 26 25.87 4.09 3.22
CA ARG A 26 24.62 4.83 3.00
C ARG A 26 24.06 4.61 1.60
N GLU A 27 24.88 4.71 0.58
CA GLU A 27 24.44 4.52 -0.81
C GLU A 27 24.12 3.04 -1.11
N ALA A 28 24.84 2.09 -0.54
CA ALA A 28 24.54 0.66 -0.65
C ALA A 28 23.18 0.33 -0.02
N SER A 29 22.90 0.82 1.18
CA SER A 29 21.58 0.65 1.83
C SER A 29 20.45 1.31 1.05
N ARG A 30 20.71 2.46 0.45
CA ARG A 30 19.74 3.14 -0.42
C ARG A 30 19.46 2.35 -1.69
N LEU A 31 20.49 1.79 -2.32
CA LEU A 31 20.35 0.95 -3.50
C LEU A 31 19.54 -0.31 -3.19
N GLU A 32 19.87 -1.00 -2.10
CA GLU A 32 19.14 -2.18 -1.65
C GLU A 32 17.66 -1.86 -1.39
N SER A 33 17.38 -0.76 -0.71
CA SER A 33 16.00 -0.30 -0.47
C SER A 33 15.25 -0.02 -1.77
N LEU A 34 15.89 0.60 -2.77
CA LEU A 34 15.28 0.87 -4.07
C LEU A 34 15.08 -0.41 -4.89
N GLN A 35 15.99 -1.37 -4.82
CA GLN A 35 15.84 -2.68 -5.46
C GLN A 35 14.67 -3.45 -4.88
N ASN A 36 14.56 -3.54 -3.55
CA ASN A 36 13.45 -4.17 -2.86
C ASN A 36 12.10 -3.51 -3.21
N LEU A 37 12.07 -2.17 -3.32
CA LEU A 37 10.90 -1.43 -3.79
C LEU A 37 10.56 -1.78 -5.25
N ALA A 38 11.55 -1.82 -6.14
CA ALA A 38 11.34 -2.15 -7.54
C ALA A 38 10.78 -3.57 -7.71
N GLU A 39 11.35 -4.56 -7.02
CA GLU A 39 10.88 -5.95 -7.04
C GLU A 39 9.47 -6.08 -6.47
N ARG A 40 9.19 -5.42 -5.34
CA ARG A 40 7.88 -5.44 -4.69
C ARG A 40 6.77 -4.87 -5.58
N TYR A 41 7.06 -3.84 -6.36
CA TYR A 41 6.09 -3.17 -7.22
C TYR A 41 6.25 -3.48 -8.72
N ASP A 42 6.97 -4.55 -9.06
CA ASP A 42 7.18 -4.92 -10.47
C ASP A 42 5.88 -5.34 -11.17
N GLY A 43 4.91 -5.86 -10.42
CA GLY A 43 3.55 -6.16 -10.89
C GLY A 43 2.61 -4.95 -10.97
N TYR A 44 3.01 -3.79 -10.47
CA TYR A 44 2.20 -2.57 -10.46
C TYR A 44 2.56 -1.67 -11.64
N GLY A 45 1.62 -0.83 -12.09
CA GLY A 45 1.88 0.16 -13.13
C GLY A 45 3.03 1.11 -12.77
N GLY A 46 3.79 1.55 -13.76
CA GLY A 46 4.96 2.43 -13.58
C GLY A 46 4.68 3.69 -12.77
N SER A 47 3.45 4.21 -12.84
CA SER A 47 2.99 5.38 -12.08
C SER A 47 3.01 5.14 -10.56
N ILE A 48 2.55 3.97 -10.13
CA ILE A 48 2.48 3.59 -8.70
C ILE A 48 3.89 3.43 -8.16
N ARG A 49 4.78 2.78 -8.93
CA ARG A 49 6.19 2.65 -8.58
C ARG A 49 6.83 4.02 -8.33
N LYS A 50 6.58 5.01 -9.22
CA LYS A 50 7.10 6.37 -9.08
C LYS A 50 6.60 7.09 -7.82
N VAL A 51 5.37 6.86 -7.42
CA VAL A 51 4.84 7.36 -6.14
C VAL A 51 5.52 6.68 -4.97
N MET A 52 5.66 5.35 -5.00
CA MET A 52 6.24 4.59 -3.89
C MET A 52 7.74 4.84 -3.70
N GLU A 53 8.49 5.15 -4.77
CA GLU A 53 9.89 5.61 -4.69
C GLU A 53 10.03 6.88 -3.81
N ARG A 54 8.98 7.72 -3.74
CA ARG A 54 8.96 8.94 -2.93
C ARG A 54 8.55 8.72 -1.47
N LYS A 55 8.09 7.55 -1.09
CA LYS A 55 7.59 7.27 0.26
C LYS A 55 8.56 7.67 1.37
N ASN A 56 9.87 7.54 1.14
CA ASN A 56 10.90 7.91 2.11
C ASN A 56 11.20 9.41 2.14
N GLN A 57 10.78 10.16 1.13
CA GLN A 57 11.05 11.60 0.99
C GLN A 57 9.82 12.44 1.32
N GLU A 58 8.63 11.89 1.09
CA GLU A 58 7.36 12.56 1.30
C GLU A 58 6.57 11.87 2.41
N GLN A 59 6.47 12.55 3.55
CA GLN A 59 5.61 12.11 4.64
C GLN A 59 4.16 12.17 4.19
N GLY A 60 3.35 11.23 4.63
CA GLY A 60 1.93 11.15 4.30
C GLY A 60 1.56 10.10 3.24
N ILE A 61 2.53 9.41 2.63
CA ILE A 61 2.28 8.22 1.81
C ILE A 61 2.18 7.00 2.74
N CYS A 62 0.98 6.46 2.92
CA CYS A 62 0.76 5.28 3.76
C CYS A 62 1.23 4.00 3.06
N GLY A 63 0.81 3.78 1.82
CA GLY A 63 1.16 2.61 1.02
C GLY A 63 0.11 2.28 -0.02
N VAL A 64 0.30 1.19 -0.73
CA VAL A 64 -0.69 0.63 -1.65
C VAL A 64 -1.68 -0.22 -0.84
N VAL A 65 -2.96 -0.25 -1.22
CA VAL A 65 -4.00 -1.02 -0.52
C VAL A 65 -3.57 -2.46 -0.26
N ALA A 66 -3.00 -3.13 -1.26
CA ALA A 66 -2.49 -4.51 -1.12
C ALA A 66 -1.48 -4.69 0.02
N ASP A 67 -0.67 -3.67 0.32
CA ASP A 67 0.37 -3.73 1.35
C ASP A 67 -0.17 -3.43 2.76
N LEU A 68 -1.36 -2.86 2.85
CA LEU A 68 -1.97 -2.42 4.11
C LEU A 68 -2.95 -3.44 4.69
N ILE A 69 -3.17 -4.56 4.00
CA ILE A 69 -4.07 -5.63 4.41
C ILE A 69 -3.33 -6.97 4.50
N GLN A 70 -3.82 -7.82 5.37
CA GLN A 70 -3.47 -9.23 5.45
C GLN A 70 -4.75 -10.05 5.51
N THR A 71 -4.77 -11.19 4.84
CA THR A 71 -5.90 -12.13 4.88
C THR A 71 -5.39 -13.56 4.94
N GLU A 72 -6.22 -14.47 5.39
CA GLU A 72 -5.91 -15.89 5.33
C GLU A 72 -5.81 -16.33 3.86
N LYS A 73 -4.88 -17.23 3.58
CA LYS A 73 -4.64 -17.75 2.23
C LYS A 73 -5.90 -18.29 1.55
N THR A 74 -6.81 -18.83 2.34
CA THR A 74 -8.10 -19.36 1.86
C THR A 74 -8.98 -18.27 1.23
N TYR A 75 -8.88 -17.02 1.70
CA TYR A 75 -9.71 -15.90 1.22
C TYR A 75 -8.97 -14.94 0.29
N GLU A 76 -7.68 -15.15 0.04
CA GLU A 76 -6.83 -14.26 -0.76
C GLU A 76 -7.46 -13.95 -2.12
N THR A 77 -7.83 -14.96 -2.88
CA THR A 77 -8.47 -14.79 -4.20
C THR A 77 -9.81 -14.05 -4.12
N ALA A 78 -10.62 -14.33 -3.09
CA ALA A 78 -11.90 -13.66 -2.89
C ALA A 78 -11.71 -12.17 -2.58
N ILE A 79 -10.75 -11.83 -1.74
CA ILE A 79 -10.43 -10.44 -1.37
C ILE A 79 -9.80 -9.68 -2.55
N GLU A 80 -8.89 -10.29 -3.30
CA GLU A 80 -8.34 -9.71 -4.52
C GLU A 80 -9.43 -9.41 -5.56
N THR A 81 -10.35 -10.36 -5.75
CA THR A 81 -11.50 -10.19 -6.65
C THR A 81 -12.41 -9.06 -6.17
N ALA A 82 -12.69 -8.99 -4.88
CA ALA A 82 -13.53 -7.96 -4.29
C ALA A 82 -12.92 -6.55 -4.41
N LEU A 83 -11.61 -6.43 -4.23
CA LEU A 83 -10.87 -5.17 -4.41
C LEU A 83 -10.76 -4.78 -5.88
N GLY A 84 -10.59 -5.75 -6.78
CA GLY A 84 -10.37 -5.50 -8.19
C GLY A 84 -9.26 -4.46 -8.42
N GLY A 85 -9.51 -3.44 -9.23
CA GLY A 85 -8.55 -2.38 -9.51
C GLY A 85 -8.15 -1.54 -8.28
N SER A 86 -8.97 -1.53 -7.23
CA SER A 86 -8.68 -0.77 -6.00
C SER A 86 -7.51 -1.33 -5.19
N ILE A 87 -7.09 -2.56 -5.46
CA ILE A 87 -5.93 -3.18 -4.81
C ILE A 87 -4.65 -2.37 -5.04
N GLN A 88 -4.57 -1.65 -6.15
CA GLN A 88 -3.43 -0.82 -6.54
C GLN A 88 -3.56 0.66 -6.13
N ASN A 89 -4.64 1.05 -5.48
CA ASN A 89 -4.81 2.43 -5.05
C ASN A 89 -3.81 2.78 -3.95
N VAL A 90 -3.34 4.02 -3.96
CA VAL A 90 -2.37 4.53 -2.97
C VAL A 90 -3.12 5.25 -1.87
N VAL A 91 -2.92 4.83 -0.65
CA VAL A 91 -3.48 5.47 0.55
C VAL A 91 -2.54 6.59 1.00
N THR A 92 -3.12 7.77 1.23
CA THR A 92 -2.41 8.94 1.77
C THR A 92 -3.04 9.39 3.09
N GLU A 93 -2.29 10.10 3.92
CA GLU A 93 -2.82 10.62 5.18
C GLU A 93 -3.91 11.65 4.95
N ASP A 94 -3.71 12.53 3.97
CA ASP A 94 -4.62 13.63 3.67
C ASP A 94 -4.71 13.95 2.17
N GLU A 95 -5.64 14.83 1.82
CA GLU A 95 -5.87 15.29 0.45
C GLU A 95 -4.72 16.16 -0.07
N GLU A 96 -4.02 16.87 0.79
CA GLU A 96 -2.89 17.72 0.39
C GLU A 96 -1.71 16.88 -0.09
N THR A 97 -1.42 15.78 0.58
CA THR A 97 -0.43 14.80 0.12
C THR A 97 -0.82 14.21 -1.23
N ALA A 98 -2.08 13.80 -1.39
CA ALA A 98 -2.58 13.29 -2.67
C ALA A 98 -2.42 14.33 -3.79
N LYS A 99 -2.76 15.59 -3.52
CA LYS A 99 -2.63 16.71 -4.48
C LYS A 99 -1.19 16.94 -4.91
N ARG A 100 -0.23 16.96 -3.97
CA ARG A 100 1.21 17.08 -4.29
C ARG A 100 1.68 15.95 -5.19
N LEU A 101 1.27 14.71 -4.89
CA LEU A 101 1.63 13.53 -5.68
C LEU A 101 1.00 13.55 -7.08
N ILE A 102 -0.25 14.01 -7.21
CA ILE A 102 -0.90 14.20 -8.51
C ILE A 102 -0.13 15.23 -9.35
N GLN A 103 0.27 16.35 -8.75
CA GLN A 103 1.07 17.38 -9.43
C GLN A 103 2.43 16.81 -9.88
N TYR A 104 3.10 16.04 -9.02
CA TYR A 104 4.34 15.37 -9.35
C TYR A 104 4.19 14.41 -10.54
N LEU A 105 3.18 13.55 -10.54
CA LEU A 105 2.90 12.64 -11.64
C LEU A 105 2.62 13.40 -12.94
N LYS A 106 1.83 14.47 -12.87
CA LYS A 106 1.49 15.32 -14.02
C LYS A 106 2.71 16.02 -14.61
N GLN A 107 3.53 16.65 -13.78
CA GLN A 107 4.74 17.37 -14.21
C GLN A 107 5.74 16.45 -14.90
N ASN A 108 5.88 15.22 -14.42
CA ASN A 108 6.83 14.26 -14.95
C ASN A 108 6.23 13.30 -15.99
N ARG A 109 4.94 13.44 -16.33
CA ARG A 109 4.23 12.57 -17.29
C ARG A 109 4.28 11.09 -16.92
N PHE A 110 4.25 10.77 -15.62
CA PHE A 110 4.35 9.39 -15.13
C PHE A 110 3.03 8.60 -15.17
N GLY A 111 1.95 9.21 -15.69
CA GLY A 111 0.65 8.56 -15.80
C GLY A 111 -0.30 8.88 -14.65
N ARG A 112 -1.25 7.97 -14.37
CA ARG A 112 -2.33 8.20 -13.41
C ARG A 112 -2.25 7.20 -12.27
N VAL A 113 -2.60 7.66 -11.06
CA VAL A 113 -2.76 6.85 -9.86
C VAL A 113 -4.02 7.31 -9.14
N THR A 114 -4.78 6.37 -8.61
CA THR A 114 -5.91 6.67 -7.73
C THR A 114 -5.41 6.76 -6.30
N PHE A 115 -5.71 7.88 -5.64
CA PHE A 115 -5.35 8.13 -4.26
C PHE A 115 -6.57 8.00 -3.36
N LEU A 116 -6.37 7.47 -2.16
CA LEU A 116 -7.37 7.33 -1.11
C LEU A 116 -6.89 8.06 0.15
N PRO A 117 -7.21 9.35 0.30
CA PRO A 117 -6.87 10.09 1.52
C PRO A 117 -7.67 9.56 2.72
N LEU A 118 -7.00 9.32 3.85
CA LEU A 118 -7.65 8.87 5.09
C LEU A 118 -8.70 9.88 5.58
N THR A 119 -8.43 11.16 5.40
CA THR A 119 -9.32 12.26 5.80
C THR A 119 -10.59 12.37 4.94
N ALA A 120 -10.58 11.84 3.73
CA ALA A 120 -11.74 11.84 2.85
C ALA A 120 -12.80 10.79 3.22
N VAL A 121 -12.40 9.75 3.96
CA VAL A 121 -13.28 8.64 4.34
C VAL A 121 -13.91 8.93 5.71
N ARG A 122 -14.99 9.71 5.70
CA ARG A 122 -15.69 10.11 6.95
C ARG A 122 -16.90 9.25 7.29
N ASN A 123 -17.66 8.80 6.28
CA ASN A 123 -18.89 8.04 6.46
C ASN A 123 -18.81 6.75 5.66
N VAL A 124 -18.56 5.65 6.33
CA VAL A 124 -18.62 4.33 5.72
C VAL A 124 -20.07 3.88 5.67
N GLN A 125 -20.56 3.53 4.49
CA GLN A 125 -21.90 2.98 4.36
C GLN A 125 -21.92 1.55 4.88
N GLU A 126 -22.79 1.29 5.86
CA GLU A 126 -22.98 -0.03 6.39
C GLU A 126 -23.74 -0.94 5.40
N PHE A 127 -23.47 -2.23 5.48
CA PHE A 127 -24.17 -3.23 4.71
C PHE A 127 -25.63 -3.35 5.20
N LYS A 128 -26.58 -3.10 4.31
CA LYS A 128 -28.01 -2.97 4.69
C LYS A 128 -28.71 -4.31 4.88
N ASN A 129 -28.32 -5.35 4.11
CA ASN A 129 -29.05 -6.62 4.09
C ASN A 129 -28.50 -7.63 5.11
N LEU A 130 -28.63 -7.33 6.41
CA LEU A 130 -28.12 -8.18 7.47
C LEU A 130 -28.68 -9.62 7.45
N GLN A 131 -29.86 -9.85 6.84
CA GLN A 131 -30.42 -11.18 6.65
C GLN A 131 -29.59 -12.02 5.68
N ALA A 132 -29.00 -11.40 4.66
CA ALA A 132 -28.13 -12.09 3.70
C ALA A 132 -26.89 -12.70 4.37
N LEU A 133 -26.43 -12.16 5.49
CA LEU A 133 -25.30 -12.71 6.26
C LEU A 133 -25.61 -14.07 6.92
N LYS A 134 -26.88 -14.40 7.07
CA LYS A 134 -27.35 -15.66 7.70
C LYS A 134 -27.69 -16.74 6.68
N GLU A 135 -27.57 -16.45 5.40
CA GLU A 135 -27.88 -17.40 4.34
C GLU A 135 -26.81 -18.51 4.27
N PRO A 136 -27.21 -19.72 3.85
CA PRO A 136 -26.28 -20.83 3.70
C PRO A 136 -25.12 -20.48 2.75
N GLY A 137 -23.92 -20.89 3.12
CA GLY A 137 -22.73 -20.69 2.31
C GLY A 137 -22.09 -19.29 2.43
N VAL A 138 -22.70 -18.35 3.17
CA VAL A 138 -22.10 -17.04 3.43
C VAL A 138 -21.00 -17.17 4.49
N ILE A 139 -19.79 -16.75 4.15
CA ILE A 139 -18.63 -16.71 5.04
C ILE A 139 -18.67 -15.42 5.87
N GLY A 140 -18.93 -14.29 5.22
CA GLY A 140 -19.02 -12.99 5.86
C GLY A 140 -18.83 -11.82 4.88
N LEU A 141 -18.76 -10.62 5.43
CA LEU A 141 -18.40 -9.43 4.67
C LEU A 141 -16.88 -9.40 4.44
N ALA A 142 -16.46 -9.06 3.23
CA ALA A 142 -15.06 -9.09 2.84
C ALA A 142 -14.15 -8.28 3.78
N HIS A 143 -14.61 -7.13 4.30
CA HIS A 143 -13.82 -6.33 5.24
C HIS A 143 -13.59 -7.01 6.60
N THR A 144 -14.40 -7.98 7.00
CA THR A 144 -14.21 -8.76 8.24
C THR A 144 -13.19 -9.89 8.08
N LEU A 145 -12.84 -10.23 6.85
CA LEU A 145 -11.89 -11.29 6.51
C LEU A 145 -10.46 -10.76 6.28
N VAL A 146 -10.27 -9.47 6.43
CA VAL A 146 -8.96 -8.82 6.32
C VAL A 146 -8.51 -8.26 7.66
N GLN A 147 -7.22 -8.35 7.92
CA GLN A 147 -6.55 -7.70 9.04
C GLN A 147 -5.83 -6.47 8.53
N THR A 148 -5.99 -5.36 9.23
CA THR A 148 -5.34 -4.10 8.90
C THR A 148 -5.13 -3.28 10.17
N ASP A 149 -4.22 -2.30 10.11
CA ASP A 149 -4.04 -1.32 11.18
C ASP A 149 -5.35 -0.55 11.42
N ALA A 150 -5.59 -0.17 12.68
CA ALA A 150 -6.79 0.57 13.08
C ALA A 150 -7.04 1.84 12.26
N ARG A 151 -5.97 2.52 11.85
CA ARG A 151 -6.03 3.75 11.03
C ARG A 151 -6.59 3.54 9.62
N TYR A 152 -6.55 2.32 9.08
CA TYR A 152 -7.03 1.98 7.73
C TYR A 152 -8.40 1.31 7.73
N ARG A 153 -9.00 1.03 8.89
CA ARG A 153 -10.28 0.30 8.98
C ARG A 153 -11.39 0.95 8.15
N ASN A 154 -11.50 2.27 8.18
CA ASN A 154 -12.55 2.97 7.44
C ASN A 154 -12.38 2.84 5.92
N ILE A 155 -11.15 2.92 5.42
CA ILE A 155 -10.86 2.67 3.99
C ILE A 155 -11.21 1.24 3.62
N MET A 156 -10.81 0.25 4.42
CA MET A 156 -11.12 -1.14 4.14
C MET A 156 -12.62 -1.42 4.21
N ALA A 157 -13.33 -0.83 5.16
CA ALA A 157 -14.78 -0.90 5.23
C ALA A 157 -15.46 -0.21 4.03
N GLN A 158 -14.92 0.88 3.52
CA GLN A 158 -15.42 1.52 2.30
C GLN A 158 -15.21 0.66 1.06
N LEU A 159 -14.05 0.02 0.92
CA LEU A 159 -13.72 -0.80 -0.25
C LEU A 159 -14.40 -2.17 -0.23
N LEU A 160 -14.51 -2.80 0.93
CA LEU A 160 -14.89 -4.19 1.11
C LEU A 160 -16.18 -4.39 1.91
N GLY A 161 -16.70 -3.36 2.55
CA GLY A 161 -17.82 -3.45 3.50
C GLY A 161 -19.17 -3.79 2.87
N ARG A 162 -19.28 -3.76 1.54
CA ARG A 162 -20.50 -4.10 0.81
C ARG A 162 -20.38 -5.38 -0.03
N THR A 163 -19.32 -6.12 0.13
CA THR A 163 -19.05 -7.35 -0.61
C THR A 163 -19.20 -8.53 0.33
N LEU A 164 -20.09 -9.47 -0.03
CA LEU A 164 -20.23 -10.75 0.65
C LEU A 164 -19.27 -11.78 0.04
N VAL A 165 -18.63 -12.54 0.89
CA VAL A 165 -17.81 -13.68 0.51
C VAL A 165 -18.61 -14.95 0.82
N VAL A 166 -18.70 -15.84 -0.17
CA VAL A 166 -19.40 -17.11 -0.09
C VAL A 166 -18.46 -18.26 -0.43
N ASP A 167 -18.83 -19.46 0.02
CA ASP A 167 -18.01 -20.67 -0.14
C ASP A 167 -18.07 -21.23 -1.58
N GLN A 168 -19.21 -21.10 -2.27
CA GLN A 168 -19.45 -21.66 -3.61
C GLN A 168 -20.24 -20.71 -4.51
N ILE A 169 -20.02 -20.85 -5.81
CA ILE A 169 -20.69 -20.04 -6.84
C ILE A 169 -22.21 -20.19 -6.82
N ASP A 170 -22.71 -21.38 -6.51
CA ASP A 170 -24.16 -21.65 -6.48
C ASP A 170 -24.84 -20.85 -5.36
N HIS A 171 -24.18 -20.69 -4.22
CA HIS A 171 -24.67 -19.85 -3.13
C HIS A 171 -24.66 -18.36 -3.51
N ALA A 172 -23.65 -17.90 -4.25
CA ALA A 172 -23.62 -16.53 -4.78
C ALA A 172 -24.80 -16.26 -5.73
N ILE A 173 -25.09 -17.20 -6.62
CA ILE A 173 -26.23 -17.11 -7.57
C ILE A 173 -27.55 -17.10 -6.83
N ALA A 174 -27.72 -17.96 -5.83
CA ALA A 174 -28.94 -18.02 -5.00
C ALA A 174 -29.17 -16.70 -4.25
N LEU A 175 -28.12 -16.13 -3.65
CA LEU A 175 -28.15 -14.84 -2.97
C LEU A 175 -28.54 -13.71 -3.93
N GLN A 176 -27.91 -13.64 -5.12
CA GLN A 176 -28.21 -12.62 -6.11
C GLN A 176 -29.68 -12.67 -6.57
N ARG A 177 -30.23 -13.87 -6.74
CA ARG A 177 -31.67 -14.05 -7.11
C ARG A 177 -32.60 -13.63 -5.99
N LYS A 178 -32.23 -13.90 -4.73
CA LYS A 178 -33.06 -13.59 -3.56
C LYS A 178 -33.02 -12.10 -3.17
N TYR A 179 -31.86 -11.47 -3.38
CA TYR A 179 -31.59 -10.08 -2.98
C TYR A 179 -31.18 -9.25 -4.19
N HIS A 180 -32.15 -8.90 -5.05
CA HIS A 180 -31.94 -8.25 -6.34
C HIS A 180 -31.18 -6.90 -6.33
N HIS A 181 -30.90 -6.32 -5.17
CA HIS A 181 -30.26 -5.00 -5.01
C HIS A 181 -29.21 -4.96 -3.90
N MET A 182 -28.38 -5.99 -3.81
CA MET A 182 -27.20 -5.96 -2.93
C MET A 182 -26.08 -5.14 -3.51
#